data_b5dc2707e4c65e1b6db46f1b0ab56192
#
_entry.id   b5dc2707e4c65e1b6db46f1b0ab56192
#
_cell.length_a   1.000
_cell.length_b   1.000
_cell.length_c   1.000
_cell.angle_alpha   90.00
_cell.angle_beta   90.00
_cell.angle_gamma   90.00
#
_symmetry.space_group_name_H-M   'P 1'
#
loop_
_entity.id
_entity.type
_entity.pdbx_description
1 polymer ?
#
loop_
_entity_poly.entity_id
_entity_poly.type
_entity_poly.pdbx_seq_one_letter_code
_entity_poly.pdbx_strand_id
1 'polypeptide(L)'
;TSKSIVSSCNVGDPDWHIEYKDGYLDKQKKYLHIYNPVFYGNLPFVGNTPLFYLPYFGFSTDKTRRTGFLTPKISFSKSEGLFFEQPFYIAEYNEWDLELNPQIRTNRGAGLYATFRFADSPYSSGYIRTGFFKDSKKYQDKNSLKYSTHTGVEVEYDRDKLAKYLVNGDYGEGLYVRFKHLNDFDYLNLRENGNSAYDSLVHSKINYFVNTKEHYFGIYADYYINTAKIATKYGNKDTLQELPTLQYHSYLDSFLSKNLTYSLDVKYHNYTRKIGTKAQQFELNLPVGLNF
;
A
#
# COMPACT_ATOMS: atom_id res chain seq x y z
N THR A 1 8.80 -46.70 -1.46
CA THR A 1 8.55 -45.40 -0.79
C THR A 1 7.87 -44.45 -1.75
N SER A 2 6.56 -44.29 -1.63
CA SER A 2 5.79 -43.37 -2.44
C SER A 2 6.14 -41.94 -2.08
N LYS A 3 6.55 -41.15 -3.03
CA LYS A 3 6.64 -39.68 -2.86
C LYS A 3 5.23 -39.09 -2.92
N SER A 4 4.95 -38.15 -2.06
CA SER A 4 3.73 -37.35 -2.10
C SER A 4 4.00 -36.02 -2.78
N ILE A 5 3.01 -35.54 -3.52
CA ILE A 5 3.10 -34.29 -4.29
C ILE A 5 1.98 -33.35 -3.84
N VAL A 6 2.32 -32.08 -3.67
CA VAL A 6 1.38 -30.99 -3.44
C VAL A 6 1.57 -29.92 -4.49
N SER A 7 0.48 -29.50 -5.13
CA SER A 7 0.43 -28.37 -6.04
C SER A 7 -0.95 -27.71 -5.97
N SER A 8 -1.05 -26.44 -6.30
CA SER A 8 -2.32 -25.75 -6.58
C SER A 8 -2.65 -25.71 -8.07
N CYS A 9 -1.77 -26.24 -8.91
CA CYS A 9 -1.95 -26.33 -10.35
C CYS A 9 -2.67 -27.64 -10.75
N ASN A 10 -2.98 -27.79 -12.04
CA ASN A 10 -3.56 -29.02 -12.56
C ASN A 10 -2.60 -30.20 -12.32
N VAL A 11 -3.11 -31.32 -11.81
CA VAL A 11 -2.31 -32.46 -11.33
C VAL A 11 -1.51 -33.12 -12.47
N GLY A 12 -1.97 -33.02 -13.73
CA GLY A 12 -1.33 -33.67 -14.88
C GLY A 12 -0.07 -32.97 -15.39
N ASP A 13 0.02 -31.65 -15.28
CA ASP A 13 1.17 -30.86 -15.74
C ASP A 13 1.24 -29.56 -14.90
N PRO A 14 1.75 -29.63 -13.67
CA PRO A 14 1.82 -28.48 -12.80
C PRO A 14 2.99 -27.56 -13.15
N ASP A 15 2.74 -26.24 -13.22
CA ASP A 15 3.80 -25.23 -13.36
C ASP A 15 4.78 -25.25 -12.17
N TRP A 16 4.31 -25.69 -11.01
CA TRP A 16 5.11 -25.94 -9.83
C TRP A 16 4.50 -27.02 -8.95
N HIS A 17 5.34 -27.73 -8.22
CA HIS A 17 4.90 -28.67 -7.20
C HIS A 17 5.96 -28.87 -6.10
N ILE A 18 5.51 -29.42 -4.99
CA ILE A 18 6.34 -29.78 -3.84
C ILE A 18 6.35 -31.29 -3.73
N GLU A 19 7.53 -31.92 -3.82
CA GLU A 19 7.71 -33.33 -3.51
C GLU A 19 8.19 -33.51 -2.07
N TYR A 20 7.64 -34.48 -1.37
CA TYR A 20 8.08 -34.85 -0.02
C TYR A 20 7.85 -36.33 0.25
N LYS A 21 8.60 -36.87 1.23
CA LYS A 21 8.47 -38.26 1.67
C LYS A 21 7.71 -38.36 3.00
N ASP A 22 7.94 -37.42 3.89
CA ASP A 22 7.40 -37.41 5.25
C ASP A 22 6.58 -36.17 5.50
N GLY A 23 5.37 -36.37 6.02
CA GLY A 23 4.45 -35.30 6.37
C GLY A 23 3.19 -35.84 7.02
N TYR A 24 2.50 -35.00 7.74
CA TYR A 24 1.21 -35.33 8.33
C TYR A 24 0.25 -34.14 8.28
N LEU A 25 -1.02 -34.45 8.15
CA LEU A 25 -2.11 -33.48 8.22
C LEU A 25 -2.69 -33.47 9.64
N ASP A 26 -2.49 -32.38 10.36
CA ASP A 26 -3.23 -32.09 11.59
C ASP A 26 -4.67 -31.73 11.21
N LYS A 27 -5.59 -32.67 11.36
CA LYS A 27 -7.00 -32.49 10.99
C LYS A 27 -7.73 -31.48 11.89
N GLN A 28 -7.32 -31.35 13.15
CA GLN A 28 -7.93 -30.41 14.08
C GLN A 28 -7.53 -28.97 13.74
N LYS A 29 -6.24 -28.77 13.51
CA LYS A 29 -5.70 -27.47 13.10
C LYS A 29 -5.82 -27.19 11.61
N LYS A 30 -6.24 -28.19 10.81
CA LYS A 30 -6.25 -28.11 9.35
C LYS A 30 -4.94 -27.60 8.78
N TYR A 31 -3.83 -28.16 9.25
CA TYR A 31 -2.47 -27.74 8.93
C TYR A 31 -1.67 -28.93 8.43
N LEU A 32 -1.04 -28.78 7.24
CA LEU A 32 -0.17 -29.78 6.66
C LEU A 32 1.29 -29.49 7.04
N HIS A 33 1.91 -30.45 7.69
CA HIS A 33 3.32 -30.44 8.05
C HIS A 33 4.08 -31.33 7.07
N ILE A 34 5.13 -30.82 6.46
CA ILE A 34 5.96 -31.50 5.47
C ILE A 34 7.42 -31.40 5.88
N TYR A 35 8.11 -32.49 5.90
CA TYR A 35 9.52 -32.56 6.23
C TYR A 35 10.35 -32.85 4.96
N ASN A 36 11.48 -32.15 4.86
CA ASN A 36 12.43 -32.28 3.75
C ASN A 36 11.79 -32.11 2.36
N PRO A 37 10.88 -31.13 2.13
CA PRO A 37 10.32 -30.92 0.82
C PRO A 37 11.35 -30.38 -0.18
N VAL A 38 11.20 -30.80 -1.43
CA VAL A 38 11.87 -30.22 -2.58
C VAL A 38 10.83 -29.53 -3.44
N PHE A 39 11.08 -28.27 -3.75
CA PHE A 39 10.22 -27.46 -4.60
C PHE A 39 10.69 -27.55 -6.03
N TYR A 40 9.77 -27.86 -6.94
CA TYR A 40 10.00 -27.96 -8.36
C TYR A 40 9.23 -26.88 -9.12
N GLY A 41 9.82 -26.38 -10.19
CA GLY A 41 9.18 -25.51 -11.16
C GLY A 41 9.34 -26.06 -12.56
N ASN A 42 8.32 -25.89 -13.40
CA ASN A 42 8.38 -26.24 -14.81
C ASN A 42 8.97 -25.06 -15.59
N LEU A 43 10.28 -25.09 -15.83
CA LEU A 43 10.98 -23.99 -16.51
C LEU A 43 10.92 -24.17 -18.03
N PRO A 44 10.73 -23.09 -18.80
CA PRO A 44 10.82 -23.11 -20.23
C PRO A 44 12.15 -23.74 -20.69
N PHE A 45 12.12 -24.68 -21.61
CA PHE A 45 13.28 -25.43 -22.22
C PHE A 45 13.97 -26.45 -21.32
N VAL A 46 13.78 -26.45 -20.00
CA VAL A 46 14.43 -27.39 -19.06
C VAL A 46 13.42 -28.38 -18.48
N GLY A 47 12.14 -27.98 -18.43
CA GLY A 47 11.07 -28.78 -17.84
C GLY A 47 11.09 -28.75 -16.32
N ASN A 48 10.65 -29.86 -15.71
CA ASN A 48 10.52 -29.98 -14.27
C ASN A 48 11.89 -29.97 -13.57
N THR A 49 12.21 -28.84 -12.89
CA THR A 49 13.53 -28.57 -12.33
C THR A 49 13.42 -28.33 -10.82
N PRO A 50 14.26 -28.98 -9.97
CA PRO A 50 14.31 -28.68 -8.55
C PRO A 50 14.85 -27.25 -8.34
N LEU A 51 14.09 -26.43 -7.64
CA LEU A 51 14.41 -25.02 -7.40
C LEU A 51 15.12 -24.82 -6.06
N PHE A 52 14.55 -25.39 -4.99
CA PHE A 52 15.12 -25.29 -3.66
C PHE A 52 14.57 -26.38 -2.73
N TYR A 53 15.26 -26.56 -1.62
CA TYR A 53 14.96 -27.51 -0.56
C TYR A 53 14.77 -26.77 0.76
N LEU A 54 13.84 -27.26 1.60
CA LEU A 54 13.67 -26.81 2.96
C LEU A 54 13.70 -28.02 3.92
N PRO A 55 14.24 -27.89 5.14
CA PRO A 55 14.17 -28.97 6.14
C PRO A 55 12.75 -29.16 6.67
N TYR A 56 11.93 -28.14 6.64
CA TYR A 56 10.53 -28.15 7.05
C TYR A 56 9.74 -27.08 6.30
N PHE A 57 8.53 -27.45 5.93
CA PHE A 57 7.53 -26.53 5.38
C PHE A 57 6.14 -26.93 5.85
N GLY A 58 5.33 -25.96 6.23
CA GLY A 58 3.96 -26.23 6.66
C GLY A 58 3.04 -25.10 6.24
N PHE A 59 1.79 -25.46 5.96
CA PHE A 59 0.77 -24.48 5.57
C PHE A 59 -0.63 -24.94 5.98
N SER A 60 -1.52 -23.95 6.13
CA SER A 60 -2.94 -24.20 6.41
C SER A 60 -3.64 -24.74 5.17
N THR A 61 -4.47 -25.77 5.36
CA THR A 61 -5.32 -26.34 4.30
C THR A 61 -6.70 -25.70 4.23
N ASP A 62 -6.97 -24.74 5.10
CA ASP A 62 -8.18 -23.93 5.10
C ASP A 62 -7.88 -22.44 4.88
N LYS A 63 -8.93 -21.62 4.79
CA LYS A 63 -8.84 -20.18 4.58
C LYS A 63 -8.68 -19.36 5.87
N THR A 64 -8.48 -20.00 7.02
CA THR A 64 -8.31 -19.27 8.28
C THR A 64 -6.96 -18.55 8.30
N ARG A 65 -6.97 -17.33 8.81
CA ARG A 65 -5.75 -16.54 9.03
C ARG A 65 -4.90 -17.23 10.11
N ARG A 66 -3.63 -17.42 9.84
CA ARG A 66 -2.68 -18.06 10.79
C ARG A 66 -1.29 -17.47 10.64
N THR A 67 -0.59 -17.40 11.76
CA THR A 67 0.83 -17.06 11.80
C THR A 67 1.65 -18.14 11.10
N GLY A 68 2.57 -17.72 10.22
CA GLY A 68 3.47 -18.64 9.50
C GLY A 68 4.12 -18.01 8.28
N PHE A 69 4.96 -18.81 7.63
CA PHE A 69 5.57 -18.44 6.35
C PHE A 69 4.54 -18.48 5.22
N LEU A 70 4.57 -17.46 4.38
CA LEU A 70 3.79 -17.43 3.14
C LEU A 70 4.66 -17.97 1.98
N THR A 71 4.03 -18.12 0.82
CA THR A 71 4.73 -18.57 -0.40
C THR A 71 5.90 -17.65 -0.73
N PRO A 72 7.11 -18.17 -0.88
CA PRO A 72 8.25 -17.35 -1.26
C PRO A 72 8.09 -16.81 -2.69
N LYS A 73 8.66 -15.63 -2.93
CA LYS A 73 8.73 -15.04 -4.27
C LYS A 73 10.15 -15.17 -4.79
N ILE A 74 10.28 -15.67 -6.01
CA ILE A 74 11.56 -15.90 -6.67
C ILE A 74 11.49 -15.33 -8.09
N SER A 75 12.49 -14.57 -8.47
CA SER A 75 12.66 -14.11 -9.84
C SER A 75 14.13 -13.88 -10.16
N PHE A 76 14.45 -13.69 -11.43
CA PHE A 76 15.82 -13.43 -11.88
C PHE A 76 15.85 -12.27 -12.86
N SER A 77 16.81 -11.37 -12.68
CA SER A 77 17.09 -10.30 -13.63
C SER A 77 18.60 -10.18 -13.90
N LYS A 78 18.97 -9.75 -15.10
CA LYS A 78 20.38 -9.53 -15.45
C LYS A 78 21.06 -8.45 -14.60
N SER A 79 20.32 -7.46 -14.17
CA SER A 79 20.85 -6.31 -13.39
C SER A 79 21.00 -6.62 -11.91
N GLU A 80 20.01 -7.28 -11.31
CA GLU A 80 19.92 -7.47 -9.85
C GLU A 80 20.21 -8.91 -9.41
N GLY A 81 20.34 -9.85 -10.36
CA GLY A 81 20.58 -11.27 -10.08
C GLY A 81 19.34 -12.02 -9.66
N LEU A 82 19.50 -12.98 -8.77
CA LEU A 82 18.40 -13.73 -8.17
C LEU A 82 17.73 -12.85 -7.09
N PHE A 83 16.44 -12.66 -7.23
CA PHE A 83 15.57 -12.11 -6.21
C PHE A 83 14.93 -13.25 -5.42
N PHE A 84 15.00 -13.18 -4.12
CA PHE A 84 14.31 -14.07 -3.20
C PHE A 84 13.69 -13.26 -2.08
N GLU A 85 12.39 -13.46 -1.85
CA GLU A 85 11.63 -12.88 -0.73
C GLU A 85 10.88 -13.99 -0.01
N GLN A 86 11.02 -14.06 1.32
CA GLN A 86 10.31 -15.02 2.15
C GLN A 86 9.37 -14.28 3.11
N PRO A 87 8.10 -14.08 2.74
CA PRO A 87 7.16 -13.43 3.64
C PRO A 87 6.87 -14.27 4.88
N PHE A 88 6.78 -13.60 6.02
CA PHE A 88 6.32 -14.16 7.29
C PHE A 88 5.12 -13.37 7.80
N TYR A 89 4.03 -14.05 8.06
CA TYR A 89 2.76 -13.47 8.47
C TYR A 89 2.46 -13.77 9.92
N ILE A 90 2.09 -12.75 10.69
CA ILE A 90 1.69 -12.83 12.11
C ILE A 90 0.22 -12.43 12.19
N ALA A 91 -0.64 -13.35 12.66
CA ALA A 91 -2.09 -13.18 12.76
C ALA A 91 -2.61 -13.75 14.09
N GLU A 92 -2.14 -13.20 15.19
CA GLU A 92 -2.53 -13.64 16.55
C GLU A 92 -3.91 -13.10 16.95
N TYR A 93 -4.33 -11.95 16.39
CA TYR A 93 -5.56 -11.25 16.74
C TYR A 93 -6.41 -11.00 15.50
N ASN A 94 -7.71 -10.84 15.69
CA ASN A 94 -8.65 -10.57 14.60
C ASN A 94 -8.54 -9.13 14.10
N GLU A 95 -8.17 -8.22 14.99
CA GLU A 95 -8.17 -6.79 14.76
C GLU A 95 -6.93 -6.29 14.02
N TRP A 96 -5.85 -7.06 14.01
CA TRP A 96 -4.64 -6.69 13.31
C TRP A 96 -3.83 -7.88 12.81
N ASP A 97 -2.94 -7.61 11.87
CA ASP A 97 -1.90 -8.53 11.41
C ASP A 97 -0.62 -7.78 11.04
N LEU A 98 0.47 -8.51 10.99
CA LEU A 98 1.77 -8.01 10.58
C LEU A 98 2.40 -8.97 9.57
N GLU A 99 2.82 -8.44 8.43
CA GLU A 99 3.54 -9.17 7.41
C GLU A 99 4.97 -8.62 7.31
N LEU A 100 5.95 -9.49 7.44
CA LEU A 100 7.37 -9.19 7.32
C LEU A 100 7.90 -9.80 6.03
N ASN A 101 8.53 -9.01 5.18
CA ASN A 101 9.00 -9.39 3.85
C ASN A 101 10.53 -9.17 3.76
N PRO A 102 11.36 -10.05 4.38
CA PRO A 102 12.78 -10.04 4.13
C PRO A 102 13.08 -10.44 2.69
N GLN A 103 13.94 -9.69 2.02
CA GLN A 103 14.33 -9.96 0.64
C GLN A 103 15.82 -9.79 0.40
N ILE A 104 16.32 -10.55 -0.58
CA ILE A 104 17.68 -10.46 -1.07
C ILE A 104 17.69 -10.41 -2.59
N ARG A 105 18.60 -9.61 -3.16
CA ARG A 105 18.93 -9.54 -4.59
C ARG A 105 20.43 -9.72 -4.73
N THR A 106 20.85 -10.84 -5.29
CA THR A 106 22.25 -11.32 -5.20
C THR A 106 23.28 -10.34 -5.76
N ASN A 107 22.94 -9.58 -6.80
CA ASN A 107 23.84 -8.58 -7.38
C ASN A 107 23.62 -7.17 -6.81
N ARG A 108 22.60 -6.97 -5.96
CA ARG A 108 22.21 -5.65 -5.48
C ARG A 108 22.40 -5.51 -3.97
N GLY A 109 21.67 -6.29 -3.17
CA GLY A 109 21.73 -6.16 -1.72
C GLY A 109 20.59 -6.88 -1.00
N ALA A 110 20.22 -6.41 0.19
CA ALA A 110 19.17 -7.02 1.01
C ALA A 110 18.34 -5.97 1.74
N GLY A 111 17.12 -6.33 2.08
CA GLY A 111 16.19 -5.46 2.79
C GLY A 111 15.09 -6.21 3.52
N LEU A 112 14.32 -5.43 4.27
CA LEU A 112 13.15 -5.89 5.01
C LEU A 112 12.04 -4.87 4.85
N TYR A 113 10.87 -5.34 4.44
CA TYR A 113 9.63 -4.56 4.45
C TYR A 113 8.66 -5.16 5.45
N ALA A 114 7.89 -4.29 6.09
CA ALA A 114 6.88 -4.68 7.06
C ALA A 114 5.56 -3.97 6.73
N THR A 115 4.45 -4.71 6.79
CA THR A 115 3.10 -4.16 6.62
C THR A 115 2.26 -4.55 7.82
N PHE A 116 1.89 -3.58 8.63
CA PHE A 116 0.97 -3.72 9.74
C PHE A 116 -0.42 -3.28 9.27
N ARG A 117 -1.40 -4.19 9.30
CA ARG A 117 -2.79 -3.91 8.96
C ARG A 117 -3.64 -3.99 10.22
N PHE A 118 -4.60 -3.11 10.35
CA PHE A 118 -5.47 -3.06 11.54
C PHE A 118 -6.88 -2.59 11.20
N ALA A 119 -7.83 -2.98 12.05
CA ALA A 119 -9.19 -2.46 12.10
C ALA A 119 -9.50 -2.12 13.56
N ASP A 120 -9.46 -0.84 13.90
CA ASP A 120 -9.65 -0.36 15.28
C ASP A 120 -11.12 -0.21 15.65
N SER A 121 -12.02 -0.27 14.68
CA SER A 121 -13.47 -0.30 14.88
C SER A 121 -14.20 -0.89 13.67
N PRO A 122 -15.52 -1.17 13.76
CA PRO A 122 -16.33 -1.57 12.60
C PRO A 122 -16.41 -0.51 11.49
N TYR A 123 -15.98 0.72 11.77
CA TYR A 123 -16.05 1.88 10.88
C TYR A 123 -14.67 2.38 10.44
N SER A 124 -13.61 1.67 10.79
CA SER A 124 -12.26 2.12 10.53
C SER A 124 -11.29 0.97 10.32
N SER A 125 -10.44 1.14 9.33
CA SER A 125 -9.34 0.22 9.04
C SER A 125 -8.19 0.96 8.39
N GLY A 126 -7.01 0.36 8.45
CA GLY A 126 -5.86 0.95 7.82
C GLY A 126 -4.66 0.01 7.78
N TYR A 127 -3.59 0.52 7.19
CA TYR A 127 -2.29 -0.11 7.27
C TYR A 127 -1.16 0.91 7.42
N ILE A 128 -0.09 0.45 8.04
CA ILE A 128 1.19 1.14 8.05
C ILE A 128 2.20 0.20 7.39
N ARG A 129 2.84 0.67 6.34
CA ARG A 129 3.91 -0.04 5.67
C ARG A 129 5.20 0.75 5.78
N THR A 130 6.27 0.07 6.15
CA THR A 130 7.61 0.65 6.23
C THR A 130 8.64 -0.37 5.80
N GLY A 131 9.85 0.06 5.59
CA GLY A 131 10.93 -0.85 5.27
C GLY A 131 12.21 -0.13 4.88
N PHE A 132 13.21 -0.95 4.67
CA PHE A 132 14.48 -0.51 4.14
C PHE A 132 15.06 -1.56 3.20
N PHE A 133 15.86 -1.10 2.26
CA PHE A 133 16.72 -1.93 1.44
C PHE A 133 18.10 -1.29 1.36
N LYS A 134 19.15 -2.10 1.58
CA LYS A 134 20.54 -1.64 1.52
C LYS A 134 21.24 -2.23 0.31
N ASP A 135 21.69 -1.36 -0.58
CA ASP A 135 22.51 -1.72 -1.74
C ASP A 135 23.95 -2.08 -1.32
N SER A 136 24.56 -3.02 -2.01
CA SER A 136 25.99 -3.25 -1.92
C SER A 136 26.74 -2.06 -2.50
N LYS A 137 27.92 -1.77 -1.96
CA LYS A 137 28.77 -0.67 -2.48
C LYS A 137 29.06 -0.81 -3.97
N LYS A 138 29.32 -2.03 -4.42
CA LYS A 138 29.57 -2.34 -5.85
C LYS A 138 28.38 -1.95 -6.74
N TYR A 139 27.15 -2.22 -6.30
CA TYR A 139 25.94 -1.87 -7.06
C TYR A 139 25.72 -0.36 -7.06
N GLN A 140 25.87 0.29 -5.89
CA GLN A 140 25.76 1.73 -5.75
C GLN A 140 26.72 2.48 -6.68
N ASP A 141 28.02 2.12 -6.66
CA ASP A 141 29.05 2.75 -7.46
C ASP A 141 28.80 2.54 -8.96
N LYS A 142 28.46 1.31 -9.36
CA LYS A 142 28.16 0.96 -10.75
C LYS A 142 27.00 1.76 -11.34
N ASN A 143 25.96 2.01 -10.54
CA ASN A 143 24.74 2.69 -10.98
C ASN A 143 24.69 4.17 -10.57
N SER A 144 25.77 4.69 -9.97
CA SER A 144 25.88 6.09 -9.51
C SER A 144 24.72 6.52 -8.61
N LEU A 145 24.27 5.61 -7.72
CA LEU A 145 23.13 5.88 -6.85
C LEU A 145 23.54 6.85 -5.73
N LYS A 146 22.73 7.88 -5.49
CA LYS A 146 22.95 8.86 -4.44
C LYS A 146 22.86 8.24 -3.04
N TYR A 147 21.91 7.34 -2.84
CA TYR A 147 21.67 6.68 -1.58
C TYR A 147 22.02 5.19 -1.69
N SER A 148 22.65 4.64 -0.66
CA SER A 148 22.88 3.20 -0.54
C SER A 148 21.78 2.49 0.26
N THR A 149 20.91 3.26 0.91
CA THR A 149 19.81 2.73 1.71
C THR A 149 18.53 3.44 1.30
N HIS A 150 17.55 2.64 0.91
CA HIS A 150 16.24 3.06 0.43
C HIS A 150 15.24 2.82 1.54
N THR A 151 14.58 3.89 2.00
CA THR A 151 13.64 3.84 3.13
C THR A 151 12.37 4.61 2.83
N GLY A 152 11.27 4.17 3.43
CA GLY A 152 10.00 4.87 3.32
C GLY A 152 8.99 4.42 4.35
N VAL A 153 7.91 5.20 4.42
CA VAL A 153 6.72 4.92 5.24
C VAL A 153 5.50 5.24 4.39
N GLU A 154 4.55 4.33 4.41
CA GLU A 154 3.23 4.49 3.80
C GLU A 154 2.17 4.25 4.87
N VAL A 155 1.21 5.13 4.95
CA VAL A 155 0.06 5.01 5.87
C VAL A 155 -1.20 5.15 5.06
N GLU A 156 -2.12 4.22 5.26
CA GLU A 156 -3.47 4.29 4.75
C GLU A 156 -4.44 4.08 5.90
N TYR A 157 -5.41 4.97 6.06
CA TYR A 157 -6.40 4.89 7.11
C TYR A 157 -7.72 5.47 6.63
N ASP A 158 -8.77 4.70 6.79
CA ASP A 158 -10.14 5.07 6.48
C ASP A 158 -10.98 4.96 7.74
N ARG A 159 -11.73 6.00 8.03
CA ARG A 159 -12.63 6.03 9.17
C ARG A 159 -13.90 6.82 8.88
N ASP A 160 -15.02 6.19 9.11
CA ASP A 160 -16.33 6.82 9.18
C ASP A 160 -16.72 7.09 10.63
N LYS A 161 -17.68 8.01 10.84
CA LYS A 161 -18.29 8.28 12.14
C LYS A 161 -17.33 8.71 13.26
N LEU A 162 -16.36 9.57 12.92
CA LEU A 162 -15.43 10.17 13.89
C LEU A 162 -16.13 11.12 14.86
N ALA A 163 -17.05 11.96 14.35
CA ALA A 163 -17.75 12.98 15.11
C ALA A 163 -19.11 12.52 15.67
N LYS A 164 -19.35 11.23 15.76
CA LYS A 164 -20.62 10.65 16.25
C LYS A 164 -21.11 11.26 17.58
N TYR A 165 -20.19 11.72 18.43
CA TYR A 165 -20.51 12.32 19.70
C TYR A 165 -20.67 13.86 19.65
N LEU A 166 -20.30 14.48 18.53
CA LEU A 166 -20.32 15.94 18.35
C LEU A 166 -21.49 16.40 17.49
N VAL A 167 -21.98 15.55 16.59
CA VAL A 167 -23.04 15.86 15.62
C VAL A 167 -24.21 14.93 15.88
N ASN A 168 -25.36 15.49 16.25
CA ASN A 168 -26.61 14.75 16.40
C ASN A 168 -27.36 14.73 15.06
N GLY A 169 -27.93 13.58 14.71
CA GLY A 169 -28.77 13.43 13.54
C GLY A 169 -28.21 12.51 12.48
N ASP A 170 -28.82 12.53 11.30
CA ASP A 170 -28.44 11.74 10.14
C ASP A 170 -27.44 12.55 9.30
N TYR A 171 -26.16 12.14 9.33
CA TYR A 171 -25.07 12.76 8.61
C TYR A 171 -24.08 11.71 8.07
N GLY A 172 -23.43 12.05 6.97
CA GLY A 172 -22.28 11.34 6.45
C GLY A 172 -20.97 11.99 6.90
N GLU A 173 -20.00 11.19 7.23
CA GLU A 173 -18.70 11.66 7.65
C GLU A 173 -17.63 10.69 7.20
N GLY A 174 -16.45 11.20 6.84
CA GLY A 174 -15.31 10.36 6.49
C GLY A 174 -13.99 11.06 6.73
N LEU A 175 -13.03 10.31 7.27
CA LEU A 175 -11.63 10.66 7.35
C LEU A 175 -10.83 9.66 6.51
N TYR A 176 -10.16 10.15 5.47
CA TYR A 176 -9.32 9.35 4.59
C TYR A 176 -7.89 9.87 4.62
N VAL A 177 -6.97 9.02 5.03
CA VAL A 177 -5.55 9.32 5.08
C VAL A 177 -4.81 8.40 4.11
N ARG A 178 -4.04 8.99 3.20
CA ARG A 178 -3.11 8.31 2.28
C ARG A 178 -1.80 9.06 2.36
N PHE A 179 -0.88 8.59 3.18
CA PHE A 179 0.40 9.25 3.41
C PHE A 179 1.54 8.38 2.90
N LYS A 180 2.47 8.98 2.14
CA LYS A 180 3.69 8.33 1.67
C LYS A 180 4.88 9.24 1.90
N HIS A 181 5.92 8.72 2.54
CA HIS A 181 7.21 9.37 2.66
C HIS A 181 8.31 8.40 2.27
N LEU A 182 9.26 8.87 1.47
CA LEU A 182 10.39 8.07 1.00
C LEU A 182 11.63 8.95 0.85
N ASN A 183 12.80 8.38 1.05
CA ASN A 183 14.06 9.09 0.85
C ASN A 183 14.47 9.12 -0.62
N ASP A 184 14.08 8.10 -1.37
CA ASP A 184 14.22 8.02 -2.82
C ASP A 184 13.19 7.09 -3.43
N PHE A 185 13.19 7.06 -4.75
CA PHE A 185 12.23 6.37 -5.57
C PHE A 185 12.41 4.84 -5.58
N ASP A 186 13.64 4.34 -5.39
CA ASP A 186 13.94 2.92 -5.39
C ASP A 186 13.24 2.17 -4.23
N TYR A 187 12.85 2.88 -3.16
CA TYR A 187 12.04 2.28 -2.10
C TYR A 187 10.78 1.60 -2.63
N LEU A 188 10.04 2.26 -3.53
CA LEU A 188 8.81 1.71 -4.11
C LEU A 188 9.10 0.55 -5.06
N ASN A 189 10.14 0.69 -5.90
CA ASN A 189 10.53 -0.34 -6.85
C ASN A 189 10.94 -1.65 -6.19
N LEU A 190 11.74 -1.53 -5.16
CA LEU A 190 12.26 -2.68 -4.42
C LEU A 190 11.16 -3.43 -3.67
N ARG A 191 10.16 -2.70 -3.21
CA ARG A 191 9.01 -3.28 -2.53
C ARG A 191 8.15 -4.15 -3.47
N GLU A 192 7.85 -3.67 -4.66
CA GLU A 192 6.86 -4.30 -5.55
C GLU A 192 7.43 -5.34 -6.50
N ASN A 193 8.75 -5.52 -6.52
CA ASN A 193 9.47 -6.47 -7.39
C ASN A 193 8.97 -6.43 -8.84
N GLY A 194 8.80 -5.27 -9.40
CA GLY A 194 8.34 -5.17 -10.78
C GLY A 194 8.16 -3.76 -11.27
N ASN A 195 7.92 -3.67 -12.53
CA ASN A 195 7.76 -2.49 -13.36
C ASN A 195 6.58 -1.61 -12.94
N SER A 196 6.62 -1.06 -11.74
CA SER A 196 5.68 0.00 -11.37
C SER A 196 5.91 1.14 -12.33
N ALA A 197 4.90 1.45 -13.12
CA ALA A 197 4.89 2.68 -13.90
C ALA A 197 5.08 3.86 -12.93
N TYR A 198 6.11 4.61 -13.15
CA TYR A 198 6.54 5.66 -12.23
C TYR A 198 5.61 6.85 -12.33
N ASP A 199 4.80 7.05 -11.33
CA ASP A 199 4.19 8.35 -11.15
C ASP A 199 5.31 9.37 -10.89
N SER A 200 5.42 10.37 -11.74
CA SER A 200 6.36 11.47 -11.56
C SER A 200 6.12 12.22 -10.25
N LEU A 201 4.93 12.07 -9.66
CA LEU A 201 4.52 12.64 -8.39
C LEU A 201 3.93 11.55 -7.48
N VAL A 202 4.55 11.34 -6.33
CA VAL A 202 3.95 10.56 -5.25
C VAL A 202 3.01 11.46 -4.47
N HIS A 203 1.74 11.11 -4.43
CA HIS A 203 0.67 11.89 -3.83
C HIS A 203 0.32 11.35 -2.45
N SER A 204 0.36 12.22 -1.45
CA SER A 204 -0.19 11.99 -0.12
C SER A 204 -1.39 12.91 0.08
N LYS A 205 -2.47 12.41 0.65
CA LYS A 205 -3.67 13.20 0.92
C LYS A 205 -4.29 12.85 2.27
N ILE A 206 -4.88 13.86 2.88
CA ILE A 206 -5.74 13.75 4.04
C ILE A 206 -7.04 14.45 3.69
N ASN A 207 -8.13 13.73 3.75
CA ASN A 207 -9.47 14.26 3.46
C ASN A 207 -10.35 14.00 4.67
N TYR A 208 -10.93 15.05 5.22
CA TYR A 208 -11.98 14.96 6.22
C TYR A 208 -13.20 15.72 5.73
N PHE A 209 -14.36 15.12 5.83
CA PHE A 209 -15.61 15.79 5.48
C PHE A 209 -16.75 15.41 6.43
N VAL A 210 -17.69 16.32 6.53
CA VAL A 210 -18.99 16.10 7.16
C VAL A 210 -20.06 16.55 6.17
N ASN A 211 -21.05 15.69 5.94
CA ASN A 211 -22.13 15.88 5.01
C ASN A 211 -23.48 15.68 5.73
N THR A 212 -24.27 16.72 5.81
CA THR A 212 -25.65 16.70 6.33
C THR A 212 -26.62 16.77 5.14
N LYS A 213 -27.93 16.81 5.41
CA LYS A 213 -28.95 16.98 4.37
C LYS A 213 -28.87 18.36 3.69
N GLU A 214 -28.38 19.38 4.40
CA GLU A 214 -28.38 20.76 3.96
C GLU A 214 -27.00 21.31 3.64
N HIS A 215 -25.95 20.73 4.29
CA HIS A 215 -24.60 21.30 4.24
C HIS A 215 -23.54 20.22 4.06
N TYR A 216 -22.51 20.57 3.32
CA TYR A 216 -21.27 19.82 3.23
C TYR A 216 -20.11 20.71 3.69
N PHE A 217 -19.23 20.13 4.50
CA PHE A 217 -17.98 20.75 4.89
C PHE A 217 -16.82 19.78 4.67
N GLY A 218 -15.76 20.25 4.00
CA GLY A 218 -14.57 19.44 3.71
C GLY A 218 -13.27 20.18 4.04
N ILE A 219 -12.29 19.43 4.55
CA ILE A 219 -10.91 19.85 4.74
C ILE A 219 -10.02 18.85 4.02
N TYR A 220 -9.16 19.35 3.12
CA TYR A 220 -8.28 18.54 2.32
C TYR A 220 -6.85 19.03 2.46
N ALA A 221 -5.92 18.11 2.42
CA ALA A 221 -4.49 18.41 2.39
C ALA A 221 -3.82 17.47 1.40
N ASP A 222 -3.20 18.05 0.37
CA ASP A 222 -2.51 17.32 -0.69
C ASP A 222 -1.02 17.67 -0.67
N TYR A 223 -0.20 16.62 -0.46
CA TYR A 223 1.24 16.73 -0.42
C TYR A 223 1.86 15.87 -1.53
N TYR A 224 2.69 16.49 -2.35
CA TYR A 224 3.31 15.86 -3.52
C TYR A 224 4.82 15.73 -3.34
N ILE A 225 5.36 14.56 -3.67
CA ILE A 225 6.79 14.32 -3.77
C ILE A 225 7.13 14.12 -5.25
N ASN A 226 7.94 15.02 -5.81
CA ASN A 226 8.45 14.87 -7.16
C ASN A 226 9.61 13.87 -7.18
N THR A 227 9.36 12.68 -7.73
CA THR A 227 10.31 11.56 -7.73
C THR A 227 11.55 11.84 -8.55
N ALA A 228 11.44 12.62 -9.63
CA ALA A 228 12.59 13.02 -10.44
C ALA A 228 13.52 14.02 -9.71
N LYS A 229 12.99 14.80 -8.76
CA LYS A 229 13.74 15.83 -8.06
C LYS A 229 14.23 15.43 -6.68
N ILE A 230 13.66 14.42 -6.05
CA ILE A 230 13.95 14.03 -4.65
C ILE A 230 15.45 13.77 -4.43
N ALA A 231 16.16 13.25 -5.42
CA ALA A 231 17.59 13.00 -5.36
C ALA A 231 18.45 14.22 -5.76
N THR A 232 17.86 15.35 -6.17
CA THR A 232 18.61 16.56 -6.55
C THR A 232 18.97 17.41 -5.33
N LYS A 233 19.80 18.44 -5.53
CA LYS A 233 20.20 19.42 -4.49
C LYS A 233 19.00 20.12 -3.85
N TYR A 234 17.99 20.42 -4.64
CA TYR A 234 16.77 21.11 -4.19
C TYR A 234 15.76 20.16 -3.55
N GLY A 235 15.84 18.87 -3.89
CA GLY A 235 14.90 17.86 -3.41
C GLY A 235 13.47 18.21 -3.81
N ASN A 236 12.55 18.11 -2.85
CA ASN A 236 11.12 18.40 -3.06
C ASN A 236 10.72 19.86 -2.72
N LYS A 237 11.70 20.78 -2.51
CA LYS A 237 11.47 22.12 -1.96
C LYS A 237 10.69 23.06 -2.89
N ASP A 238 10.76 22.84 -4.20
CA ASP A 238 10.08 23.63 -5.24
C ASP A 238 8.76 23.02 -5.71
N THR A 239 8.41 21.82 -5.24
CA THR A 239 7.13 21.18 -5.56
C THR A 239 6.00 21.87 -4.82
N LEU A 240 4.97 22.27 -5.57
CA LEU A 240 3.79 22.94 -5.05
C LEU A 240 2.96 21.95 -4.24
N GLN A 241 2.55 22.37 -3.07
CA GLN A 241 1.67 21.63 -2.15
C GLN A 241 0.37 22.40 -1.99
N GLU A 242 -0.71 21.69 -1.78
CA GLU A 242 -2.03 22.27 -1.49
C GLU A 242 -2.41 21.95 -0.05
N LEU A 243 -2.14 22.91 0.86
CA LEU A 243 -2.18 22.70 2.31
C LEU A 243 -2.66 23.96 3.06
N PRO A 244 -3.89 24.02 3.58
CA PRO A 244 -5.04 23.14 3.29
C PRO A 244 -5.89 23.66 2.14
N THR A 245 -6.85 22.84 1.69
CA THR A 245 -8.06 23.24 1.00
C THR A 245 -9.23 23.14 1.96
N LEU A 246 -10.07 24.17 2.01
CA LEU A 246 -11.32 24.18 2.77
C LEU A 246 -12.48 24.29 1.77
N GLN A 247 -13.51 23.51 1.96
CA GLN A 247 -14.72 23.55 1.16
C GLN A 247 -15.94 23.63 2.07
N TYR A 248 -16.86 24.53 1.73
CA TYR A 248 -18.21 24.57 2.27
C TYR A 248 -19.20 24.58 1.11
N HIS A 249 -20.21 23.72 1.17
CA HIS A 249 -21.30 23.69 0.21
C HIS A 249 -22.63 23.67 0.96
N SER A 250 -23.53 24.61 0.60
CA SER A 250 -24.95 24.56 0.95
C SER A 250 -25.71 24.00 -0.23
N TYR A 251 -26.42 22.90 0.01
CA TYR A 251 -27.25 22.27 -1.02
C TYR A 251 -28.39 23.19 -1.44
N LEU A 252 -29.09 22.80 -2.49
CA LEU A 252 -30.20 23.56 -3.05
C LEU A 252 -31.26 23.84 -1.98
N ASP A 253 -31.53 25.11 -1.73
CA ASP A 253 -32.56 25.59 -0.80
C ASP A 253 -33.36 26.74 -1.44
N SER A 254 -34.46 27.12 -0.82
CA SER A 254 -35.31 28.21 -1.25
C SER A 254 -35.14 29.43 -0.37
N PHE A 255 -35.14 30.63 -1.01
CA PHE A 255 -35.00 31.91 -0.33
C PHE A 255 -36.17 32.79 -0.65
N LEU A 256 -36.86 33.38 0.31
CA LEU A 256 -38.03 34.27 0.24
C LEU A 256 -39.30 33.62 -0.35
N SER A 257 -39.20 32.76 -1.32
CA SER A 257 -40.32 31.97 -1.88
C SER A 257 -39.82 30.58 -2.33
N LYS A 258 -40.74 29.62 -2.43
CA LYS A 258 -40.42 28.26 -2.92
C LYS A 258 -39.96 28.26 -4.40
N ASN A 259 -40.19 29.33 -5.11
CA ASN A 259 -39.84 29.47 -6.53
C ASN A 259 -38.43 30.04 -6.73
N LEU A 260 -37.85 30.71 -5.71
CA LEU A 260 -36.50 31.22 -5.75
C LEU A 260 -35.60 30.27 -5.05
N THR A 261 -34.75 29.56 -5.77
CA THR A 261 -33.83 28.56 -5.25
C THR A 261 -32.39 29.02 -5.41
N TYR A 262 -31.52 28.57 -4.50
CA TYR A 262 -30.09 28.86 -4.55
C TYR A 262 -29.29 27.66 -4.04
N SER A 263 -28.02 27.58 -4.40
CA SER A 263 -27.00 26.79 -3.71
C SER A 263 -25.73 27.62 -3.57
N LEU A 264 -24.87 27.25 -2.65
CA LEU A 264 -23.64 28.00 -2.40
C LEU A 264 -22.47 27.01 -2.33
N ASP A 265 -21.42 27.25 -3.10
CA ASP A 265 -20.14 26.52 -2.98
C ASP A 265 -19.01 27.53 -2.76
N VAL A 266 -18.27 27.35 -1.68
CA VAL A 266 -17.13 28.19 -1.29
C VAL A 266 -15.92 27.29 -1.14
N LYS A 267 -14.83 27.62 -1.82
CA LYS A 267 -13.55 26.93 -1.68
C LYS A 267 -12.42 27.91 -1.43
N TYR A 268 -11.55 27.49 -0.58
CA TYR A 268 -10.30 28.16 -0.30
C TYR A 268 -9.16 27.19 -0.51
N HIS A 269 -8.18 27.55 -1.34
CA HIS A 269 -6.98 26.76 -1.63
C HIS A 269 -5.73 27.53 -1.19
N ASN A 270 -4.88 26.87 -0.41
CA ASN A 270 -3.58 27.44 -0.03
C ASN A 270 -2.47 26.65 -0.71
N TYR A 271 -1.88 27.22 -1.74
CA TYR A 271 -0.77 26.67 -2.50
C TYR A 271 0.55 27.12 -1.90
N THR A 272 1.34 26.17 -1.37
CA THR A 272 2.60 26.47 -0.68
C THR A 272 3.74 25.61 -1.15
N ARG A 273 4.98 26.14 -1.09
CA ARG A 273 6.24 25.45 -1.32
C ARG A 273 7.37 26.16 -0.59
N LYS A 274 8.50 25.44 -0.38
CA LYS A 274 9.65 26.04 0.32
C LYS A 274 10.43 27.02 -0.55
N ILE A 275 10.54 26.75 -1.86
CA ILE A 275 11.25 27.59 -2.84
C ILE A 275 10.31 27.90 -4.00
N GLY A 276 10.10 29.19 -4.28
CA GLY A 276 9.25 29.70 -5.36
C GLY A 276 7.98 30.38 -4.87
N THR A 277 7.15 30.80 -5.81
CA THR A 277 5.91 31.56 -5.55
C THR A 277 4.89 30.70 -4.82
N LYS A 278 4.17 31.29 -3.87
CA LYS A 278 3.02 30.75 -3.17
C LYS A 278 1.79 31.49 -3.63
N ALA A 279 0.62 30.88 -3.50
CA ALA A 279 -0.64 31.48 -3.88
C ALA A 279 -1.76 31.06 -2.93
N GLN A 280 -2.77 31.90 -2.85
CA GLN A 280 -4.05 31.57 -2.22
C GLN A 280 -5.12 31.82 -3.25
N GLN A 281 -6.10 30.93 -3.33
CA GLN A 281 -7.21 31.02 -4.25
C GLN A 281 -8.50 30.92 -3.45
N PHE A 282 -9.45 31.79 -3.78
CA PHE A 282 -10.78 31.78 -3.21
C PHE A 282 -11.77 31.63 -4.37
N GLU A 283 -12.64 30.64 -4.28
CA GLU A 283 -13.69 30.38 -5.26
C GLU A 283 -15.04 30.53 -4.57
N LEU A 284 -15.94 31.26 -5.22
CA LEU A 284 -17.32 31.42 -4.83
C LEU A 284 -18.24 31.12 -6.01
N ASN A 285 -19.14 30.16 -5.84
CA ASN A 285 -20.16 29.85 -6.81
C ASN A 285 -21.54 29.89 -6.13
N LEU A 286 -22.41 30.77 -6.62
CA LEU A 286 -23.75 31.02 -6.07
C LEU A 286 -24.79 30.98 -7.24
N PRO A 287 -25.14 29.78 -7.73
CA PRO A 287 -26.24 29.68 -8.68
C PRO A 287 -27.59 30.01 -8.04
N VAL A 288 -28.37 30.82 -8.71
CA VAL A 288 -29.72 31.19 -8.32
C VAL A 288 -30.67 30.81 -9.43
N GLY A 289 -31.75 30.13 -9.09
CA GLY A 289 -32.78 29.67 -10.02
C GLY A 289 -34.17 30.27 -9.66
N LEU A 290 -34.91 30.67 -10.69
CA LEU A 290 -36.30 31.08 -10.53
C LEU A 290 -37.19 30.13 -11.30
N ASN A 291 -38.10 29.45 -10.61
CA ASN A 291 -39.08 28.53 -11.18
C ASN A 291 -40.43 29.25 -11.31
N PHE A 292 -41.04 29.16 -12.47
CA PHE A 292 -42.34 29.77 -12.76
C PHE A 292 -43.45 28.74 -12.74
#